data_26b91cf50a08426d0a620092179046bc
#
_entry.id   26b91cf50a08426d0a620092179046bc
#
_cell.length_a   1.000
_cell.length_b   1.000
_cell.length_c   1.000
_cell.angle_alpha   90.00
_cell.angle_beta   90.00
_cell.angle_gamma   90.00
#
_symmetry.space_group_name_H-M   'P 1'
#
loop_
_entity.id
_entity.type
_entity.pdbx_description
1 polymer ?
#
loop_
_entity_poly.entity_id
_entity_poly.type
_entity_poly.pdbx_seq_one_letter_code
_entity_poly.pdbx_strand_id
1 'polypeptide(L)'
;TEYGIGALPLGGYVKISGMIDESMDTEHLKKDPQPWEFRSKPAWQRLIIMLGGVTVNIILGFAIYIMITFVWGKTILTNENLPAGFEVSELVKPYGFKDGDKILQVNGEDLENVIDINKYLFLRDVSDVKVQHIDGSRELIEIPEDIGTVMFESGLMRPFNPLVEPIIDSIVPSSPAENAGFQTGDRIVSVNGNDIVKWQDFTEFISANTSANVNITVSRNRDIISKIIPIGEDKKIGVSVMLPKIEPTEVKYSLDERLIEGSIIGYW
;
A
#
# COMPACT_ATOMS: atom_id res chain seq x y z
N THR A 1 48.67 7.66 -8.76
CA THR A 1 47.32 7.20 -8.36
C THR A 1 47.17 5.78 -8.88
N GLU A 2 47.00 4.81 -8.00
CA GLU A 2 46.74 3.43 -8.37
C GLU A 2 45.22 3.22 -8.28
N TYR A 3 44.64 2.60 -9.32
CA TYR A 3 43.24 2.18 -9.37
C TYR A 3 43.22 0.65 -9.44
N GLY A 4 42.46 0.01 -8.57
CA GLY A 4 42.31 -1.44 -8.56
C GLY A 4 40.87 -1.85 -8.36
N ILE A 5 40.47 -2.96 -8.98
CA ILE A 5 39.16 -3.60 -8.77
C ILE A 5 39.43 -4.92 -8.05
N GLY A 6 38.80 -5.11 -6.89
CA GLY A 6 38.90 -6.37 -6.15
C GLY A 6 38.14 -7.50 -6.86
N ALA A 7 38.61 -8.75 -6.70
CA ALA A 7 38.00 -9.93 -7.29
C ALA A 7 36.55 -10.19 -6.76
N LEU A 8 36.20 -9.65 -5.60
CA LEU A 8 34.86 -9.71 -4.99
C LEU A 8 34.40 -8.29 -4.68
N PRO A 9 33.62 -7.65 -5.55
CA PRO A 9 33.17 -6.27 -5.37
C PRO A 9 31.96 -6.18 -4.40
N LEU A 10 32.17 -6.60 -3.15
CA LEU A 10 31.14 -6.57 -2.10
C LEU A 10 30.97 -5.17 -1.48
N GLY A 11 31.77 -4.23 -1.89
CA GLY A 11 31.74 -2.85 -1.41
C GLY A 11 33.07 -2.15 -1.63
N GLY A 12 33.08 -0.85 -1.39
CA GLY A 12 34.30 -0.03 -1.44
C GLY A 12 34.21 1.08 -0.40
N TYR A 13 35.37 1.58 0.01
CA TYR A 13 35.45 2.77 0.85
C TYR A 13 36.46 3.73 0.25
N VAL A 14 36.30 5.00 0.57
CA VAL A 14 37.22 6.06 0.18
C VAL A 14 37.91 6.57 1.43
N LYS A 15 39.26 6.43 1.48
CA LYS A 15 40.07 7.04 2.56
C LYS A 15 40.45 8.46 2.17
N ILE A 16 39.94 9.44 2.94
CA ILE A 16 40.25 10.85 2.73
C ILE A 16 41.46 11.22 3.58
N SER A 17 42.53 11.72 2.95
CA SER A 17 43.74 12.13 3.65
C SER A 17 43.46 13.24 4.64
N GLY A 18 43.89 13.08 5.90
CA GLY A 18 43.69 14.04 6.98
C GLY A 18 42.30 14.06 7.61
N MET A 19 41.48 13.01 7.37
CA MET A 19 40.20 12.77 8.03
C MET A 19 40.31 11.50 8.89
N ILE A 20 39.68 11.51 10.06
CA ILE A 20 39.55 10.31 10.89
C ILE A 20 38.46 9.45 10.26
N ASP A 21 38.81 8.25 9.84
CA ASP A 21 37.89 7.25 9.32
C ASP A 21 37.50 6.22 10.38
N GLU A 22 36.66 5.27 10.01
CA GLU A 22 36.20 4.20 10.90
C GLU A 22 37.34 3.30 11.42
N SER A 23 38.53 3.33 10.79
CA SER A 23 39.71 2.57 11.24
C SER A 23 40.38 3.19 12.46
N MET A 24 39.98 4.38 12.89
CA MET A 24 40.58 5.15 14.01
C MET A 24 42.10 5.30 13.92
N ASP A 25 42.67 5.18 12.73
CA ASP A 25 44.10 5.39 12.51
C ASP A 25 44.42 6.88 12.60
N THR A 26 44.96 7.30 13.75
CA THR A 26 45.31 8.72 14.06
C THR A 26 46.80 9.01 13.90
N GLU A 27 47.64 8.03 13.50
CA GLU A 27 49.09 8.23 13.45
C GLU A 27 49.52 9.34 12.48
N HIS A 28 48.85 9.40 11.31
CA HIS A 28 49.12 10.48 10.34
C HIS A 28 48.61 11.85 10.77
N LEU A 29 47.74 11.94 11.78
CA LEU A 29 47.29 13.22 12.31
C LEU A 29 48.33 13.90 13.24
N LYS A 30 49.35 13.18 13.70
CA LYS A 30 50.43 13.70 14.54
C LYS A 30 51.41 14.60 13.79
N LYS A 31 51.40 14.56 12.45
CA LYS A 31 52.23 15.39 11.57
C LYS A 31 51.52 16.72 11.25
N ASP A 32 52.28 17.74 10.89
CA ASP A 32 51.73 19.02 10.43
C ASP A 32 50.81 18.80 9.21
N PRO A 33 49.68 19.55 9.16
CA PRO A 33 48.70 19.43 8.09
C PRO A 33 49.34 19.75 6.72
N GLN A 34 49.21 18.84 5.76
CA GLN A 34 49.66 19.13 4.40
C GLN A 34 48.58 19.89 3.61
N PRO A 35 48.95 20.72 2.61
CA PRO A 35 47.99 21.54 1.87
C PRO A 35 46.89 20.80 1.15
N TRP A 36 47.08 19.50 0.87
CA TRP A 36 46.09 18.64 0.20
C TRP A 36 45.19 17.86 1.17
N GLU A 37 45.47 17.90 2.47
CA GLU A 37 44.69 17.18 3.47
C GLU A 37 43.36 17.87 3.79
N PHE A 38 42.33 17.06 4.12
CA PHE A 38 40.99 17.53 4.51
C PHE A 38 41.05 18.59 5.61
N ARG A 39 41.87 18.36 6.64
CA ARG A 39 42.01 19.26 7.82
C ARG A 39 42.62 20.63 7.47
N SER A 40 43.33 20.73 6.35
CA SER A 40 43.94 22.01 5.90
C SER A 40 42.97 22.85 5.07
N LYS A 41 41.81 22.31 4.67
CA LYS A 41 40.87 23.00 3.80
C LYS A 41 39.93 23.91 4.59
N PRO A 42 39.47 25.03 4.02
CA PRO A 42 38.46 25.85 4.61
C PRO A 42 37.15 25.13 4.83
N ALA A 43 36.32 25.57 5.77
CA ALA A 43 35.11 24.88 6.22
C ALA A 43 34.14 24.51 5.07
N TRP A 44 33.96 25.42 4.11
CA TRP A 44 33.05 25.18 2.98
C TRP A 44 33.54 24.04 2.05
N GLN A 45 34.86 23.89 1.83
CA GLN A 45 35.41 22.80 1.05
C GLN A 45 35.26 21.45 1.80
N ARG A 46 35.46 21.46 3.11
CA ARG A 46 35.23 20.29 3.96
C ARG A 46 33.78 19.86 3.93
N LEU A 47 32.83 20.83 3.95
CA LEU A 47 31.41 20.57 3.83
C LEU A 47 31.07 19.90 2.50
N ILE A 48 31.59 20.41 1.37
CA ILE A 48 31.36 19.79 0.05
C ILE A 48 31.87 18.35 0.01
N ILE A 49 33.07 18.08 0.57
CA ILE A 49 33.60 16.72 0.61
C ILE A 49 32.71 15.79 1.43
N MET A 50 32.25 16.24 2.60
CA MET A 50 31.37 15.45 3.46
C MET A 50 30.00 15.19 2.84
N LEU A 51 29.42 16.19 2.18
CA LEU A 51 28.12 16.07 1.52
C LEU A 51 28.19 15.37 0.16
N GLY A 52 29.37 15.26 -0.44
CA GLY A 52 29.56 14.75 -1.79
C GLY A 52 28.95 13.36 -2.00
N GLY A 53 29.18 12.43 -1.08
CA GLY A 53 28.64 11.08 -1.13
C GLY A 53 27.10 11.08 -1.11
N VAL A 54 26.51 11.80 -0.18
CA VAL A 54 25.04 11.92 -0.05
C VAL A 54 24.43 12.57 -1.29
N THR A 55 25.05 13.63 -1.79
CA THR A 55 24.59 14.36 -2.99
C THR A 55 24.60 13.45 -4.21
N VAL A 56 25.69 12.70 -4.43
CA VAL A 56 25.79 11.76 -5.56
C VAL A 56 24.74 10.65 -5.43
N ASN A 57 24.50 10.12 -4.24
CA ASN A 57 23.46 9.09 -4.03
C ASN A 57 22.06 9.63 -4.33
N ILE A 58 21.76 10.88 -3.93
CA ILE A 58 20.48 11.52 -4.26
C ILE A 58 20.34 11.69 -5.78
N ILE A 59 21.34 12.23 -6.46
CA ILE A 59 21.34 12.38 -7.93
C ILE A 59 21.15 11.03 -8.62
N LEU A 60 21.88 10.00 -8.17
CA LEU A 60 21.77 8.66 -8.70
C LEU A 60 20.38 8.08 -8.46
N GLY A 61 19.80 8.30 -7.28
CA GLY A 61 18.43 7.90 -6.96
C GLY A 61 17.43 8.49 -7.97
N PHE A 62 17.47 9.80 -8.19
CA PHE A 62 16.63 10.46 -9.21
C PHE A 62 16.87 9.88 -10.61
N ALA A 63 18.13 9.67 -11.01
CA ALA A 63 18.45 9.11 -12.31
C ALA A 63 17.89 7.71 -12.51
N ILE A 64 17.95 6.86 -11.45
CA ILE A 64 17.36 5.51 -11.47
C ILE A 64 15.84 5.58 -11.59
N TYR A 65 15.14 6.44 -10.82
CA TYR A 65 13.70 6.59 -10.91
C TYR A 65 13.23 7.11 -12.27
N ILE A 66 13.95 8.09 -12.83
CA ILE A 66 13.69 8.58 -14.20
C ILE A 66 13.86 7.43 -15.21
N MET A 67 14.92 6.62 -15.08
CA MET A 67 15.16 5.48 -15.95
C MET A 67 14.06 4.42 -15.83
N ILE A 68 13.62 4.11 -14.61
CA ILE A 68 12.52 3.15 -14.37
C ILE A 68 11.24 3.66 -15.05
N THR A 69 10.86 4.91 -14.82
CA THR A 69 9.67 5.51 -15.43
C THR A 69 9.78 5.56 -16.95
N PHE A 70 10.99 5.78 -17.47
CA PHE A 70 11.24 5.80 -18.91
C PHE A 70 11.06 4.42 -19.55
N VAL A 71 11.54 3.36 -18.92
CA VAL A 71 11.53 1.98 -19.47
C VAL A 71 10.19 1.29 -19.25
N TRP A 72 9.65 1.35 -18.03
CA TRP A 72 8.46 0.60 -17.63
C TRP A 72 7.18 1.45 -17.56
N GLY A 73 7.28 2.78 -17.53
CA GLY A 73 6.13 3.65 -17.30
C GLY A 73 5.67 3.59 -15.83
N LYS A 74 4.40 3.96 -15.62
CA LYS A 74 3.73 3.95 -14.31
C LYS A 74 2.43 3.15 -14.43
N THR A 75 2.15 2.34 -13.44
CA THR A 75 0.86 1.67 -13.30
C THR A 75 0.07 2.32 -12.18
N ILE A 76 -1.20 2.55 -12.42
CA ILE A 76 -2.12 3.16 -11.46
C ILE A 76 -3.36 2.27 -11.28
N LEU A 77 -3.98 2.40 -10.11
CA LEU A 77 -5.29 1.84 -9.84
C LEU A 77 -6.30 2.98 -9.86
N THR A 78 -7.31 2.86 -10.70
CA THR A 78 -8.45 3.76 -10.77
C THR A 78 -9.68 3.13 -10.11
N ASN A 79 -10.73 3.91 -9.92
CA ASN A 79 -12.01 3.36 -9.43
C ASN A 79 -12.65 2.34 -10.39
N GLU A 80 -12.25 2.32 -11.67
CA GLU A 80 -12.69 1.30 -12.64
C GLU A 80 -12.03 -0.05 -12.39
N ASN A 81 -10.76 -0.04 -11.94
CA ASN A 81 -10.01 -1.25 -11.57
C ASN A 81 -10.48 -1.82 -10.22
N LEU A 82 -11.19 -1.03 -9.40
CA LEU A 82 -11.74 -1.40 -8.10
C LEU A 82 -13.28 -1.23 -8.09
N PRO A 83 -14.03 -2.06 -8.84
CA PRO A 83 -15.48 -1.90 -8.95
C PRO A 83 -16.20 -2.06 -7.61
N ALA A 84 -15.69 -2.88 -6.71
CA ALA A 84 -16.21 -3.08 -5.36
C ALA A 84 -15.80 -1.98 -4.36
N GLY A 85 -14.92 -1.05 -4.75
CA GLY A 85 -14.40 0.00 -3.88
C GLY A 85 -13.40 -0.51 -2.85
N PHE A 86 -13.33 0.17 -1.72
CA PHE A 86 -12.39 -0.12 -0.64
C PHE A 86 -13.04 -0.81 0.55
N GLU A 87 -12.35 -1.75 1.12
CA GLU A 87 -12.54 -2.15 2.50
C GLU A 87 -11.90 -1.10 3.41
N VAL A 88 -12.66 -0.62 4.39
CA VAL A 88 -12.28 0.49 5.26
C VAL A 88 -12.03 -0.04 6.66
N SER A 89 -10.88 0.32 7.26
CA SER A 89 -10.58 -0.08 8.63
C SER A 89 -11.44 0.65 9.66
N GLU A 90 -11.60 0.04 10.83
CA GLU A 90 -12.34 0.63 11.95
C GLU A 90 -11.74 1.97 12.42
N LEU A 91 -10.47 2.24 12.10
CA LEU A 91 -9.78 3.48 12.45
C LEU A 91 -10.42 4.72 11.80
N VAL A 92 -10.85 4.60 10.54
CA VAL A 92 -11.35 5.73 9.75
C VAL A 92 -12.88 5.73 9.55
N LYS A 93 -13.57 4.64 9.91
CA LYS A 93 -15.05 4.59 9.89
C LYS A 93 -15.73 5.68 10.71
N PRO A 94 -15.21 6.08 11.91
CA PRO A 94 -15.83 7.16 12.68
C PRO A 94 -15.90 8.52 11.96
N TYR A 95 -15.07 8.73 10.94
CA TYR A 95 -15.09 9.97 10.14
C TYR A 95 -16.16 9.97 9.03
N GLY A 96 -16.81 8.82 8.76
CA GLY A 96 -17.86 8.69 7.76
C GLY A 96 -17.57 7.73 6.62
N PHE A 97 -16.34 7.20 6.52
CA PHE A 97 -15.99 6.19 5.51
C PHE A 97 -16.73 4.86 5.76
N LYS A 98 -17.10 4.20 4.67
CA LYS A 98 -17.84 2.92 4.69
C LYS A 98 -17.17 1.90 3.77
N ASP A 99 -17.33 0.62 4.10
CA ASP A 99 -16.89 -0.45 3.21
C ASP A 99 -17.61 -0.31 1.84
N GLY A 100 -16.83 -0.42 0.75
CA GLY A 100 -17.29 -0.24 -0.62
C GLY A 100 -17.19 1.19 -1.15
N ASP A 101 -16.69 2.14 -0.37
CA ASP A 101 -16.47 3.51 -0.83
C ASP A 101 -15.46 3.56 -1.97
N LYS A 102 -15.74 4.44 -2.93
CA LYS A 102 -14.81 4.85 -4.00
C LYS A 102 -14.30 6.25 -3.71
N ILE A 103 -12.98 6.41 -3.71
CA ILE A 103 -12.35 7.70 -3.49
C ILE A 103 -12.41 8.49 -4.80
N LEU A 104 -13.03 9.66 -4.79
CA LEU A 104 -13.15 10.52 -5.95
C LEU A 104 -12.10 11.64 -5.96
N GLN A 105 -11.99 12.38 -4.84
CA GLN A 105 -11.12 13.55 -4.72
C GLN A 105 -10.49 13.62 -3.33
N VAL A 106 -9.32 14.22 -3.24
CA VAL A 106 -8.63 14.58 -2.00
C VAL A 106 -8.28 16.06 -2.08
N ASN A 107 -8.70 16.86 -1.09
CA ASN A 107 -8.53 18.32 -1.09
C ASN A 107 -9.07 18.99 -2.38
N GLY A 108 -10.17 18.48 -2.94
CA GLY A 108 -10.77 18.96 -4.17
C GLY A 108 -10.11 18.55 -5.47
N GLU A 109 -8.99 17.82 -5.43
CA GLU A 109 -8.28 17.33 -6.62
C GLU A 109 -8.58 15.84 -6.86
N ASP A 110 -8.71 15.45 -8.13
CA ASP A 110 -8.93 14.06 -8.52
C ASP A 110 -7.68 13.22 -8.19
N LEU A 111 -7.88 12.05 -7.57
CA LEU A 111 -6.78 11.16 -7.24
C LEU A 111 -6.49 10.23 -8.44
N GLU A 112 -5.34 10.41 -9.08
CA GLU A 112 -4.94 9.63 -10.25
C GLU A 112 -4.82 8.13 -9.90
N ASN A 113 -4.17 7.82 -8.78
CA ASN A 113 -4.04 6.46 -8.25
C ASN A 113 -4.78 6.36 -6.92
N VAL A 114 -5.96 5.73 -6.95
CA VAL A 114 -6.87 5.74 -5.78
C VAL A 114 -6.29 5.03 -4.54
N ILE A 115 -5.31 4.13 -4.69
CA ILE A 115 -4.65 3.50 -3.55
C ILE A 115 -3.74 4.46 -2.78
N ASP A 116 -3.35 5.59 -3.40
CA ASP A 116 -2.51 6.60 -2.77
C ASP A 116 -3.25 7.38 -1.68
N ILE A 117 -4.57 7.21 -1.53
CA ILE A 117 -5.31 7.74 -0.37
C ILE A 117 -4.62 7.40 0.95
N ASN A 118 -4.10 6.18 1.10
CA ASN A 118 -3.37 5.75 2.29
C ASN A 118 -2.13 6.62 2.56
N LYS A 119 -1.40 6.93 1.49
CA LYS A 119 -0.18 7.74 1.54
C LYS A 119 -0.50 9.20 1.80
N TYR A 120 -1.56 9.72 1.18
CA TYR A 120 -2.02 11.08 1.42
C TYR A 120 -2.42 11.29 2.87
N LEU A 121 -3.28 10.45 3.44
CA LEU A 121 -3.71 10.55 4.84
C LEU A 121 -2.54 10.40 5.83
N PHE A 122 -1.52 9.62 5.48
CA PHE A 122 -0.39 9.37 6.38
C PHE A 122 0.70 10.46 6.32
N LEU A 123 0.98 11.02 5.12
CA LEU A 123 2.14 11.86 4.86
C LEU A 123 1.81 13.31 4.48
N ARG A 124 0.54 13.63 4.22
CA ARG A 124 0.12 14.94 3.70
C ARG A 124 -0.93 15.58 4.58
N ASP A 125 -1.05 16.88 4.47
CA ASP A 125 -2.14 17.65 5.07
C ASP A 125 -3.40 17.45 4.20
N VAL A 126 -4.29 16.58 4.65
CA VAL A 126 -5.57 16.31 3.99
C VAL A 126 -6.66 16.94 4.83
N SER A 127 -7.43 17.87 4.24
CA SER A 127 -8.56 18.51 4.88
C SER A 127 -9.87 17.81 4.61
N ASP A 128 -10.04 17.29 3.39
CA ASP A 128 -11.28 16.63 2.97
C ASP A 128 -11.02 15.53 1.94
N VAL A 129 -11.92 14.55 1.93
CA VAL A 129 -11.97 13.46 0.95
C VAL A 129 -13.38 13.32 0.44
N LYS A 130 -13.58 13.42 -0.88
CA LYS A 130 -14.84 13.17 -1.53
C LYS A 130 -14.97 11.72 -1.92
N VAL A 131 -15.99 11.06 -1.42
CA VAL A 131 -16.27 9.64 -1.67
C VAL A 131 -17.58 9.42 -2.40
N GLN A 132 -17.73 8.25 -3.02
CA GLN A 132 -18.98 7.72 -3.49
C GLN A 132 -19.26 6.40 -2.79
N HIS A 133 -20.37 6.34 -2.04
CA HIS A 133 -20.83 5.14 -1.35
C HIS A 133 -21.41 4.08 -2.31
N ILE A 134 -21.62 2.86 -1.83
CA ILE A 134 -22.21 1.76 -2.60
C ILE A 134 -23.61 2.13 -3.17
N ASP A 135 -24.38 2.91 -2.44
CA ASP A 135 -25.73 3.38 -2.85
C ASP A 135 -25.70 4.44 -3.94
N GLY A 136 -24.50 4.88 -4.36
CA GLY A 136 -24.26 5.92 -5.35
C GLY A 136 -24.28 7.34 -4.78
N SER A 137 -24.62 7.54 -3.51
CA SER A 137 -24.54 8.85 -2.84
C SER A 137 -23.09 9.33 -2.79
N ARG A 138 -22.91 10.64 -2.78
CA ARG A 138 -21.59 11.28 -2.66
C ARG A 138 -21.54 12.11 -1.40
N GLU A 139 -20.44 11.94 -0.67
CA GLU A 139 -20.20 12.65 0.58
C GLU A 139 -18.82 13.31 0.56
N LEU A 140 -18.71 14.48 1.18
CA LEU A 140 -17.43 15.13 1.46
C LEU A 140 -17.11 14.87 2.93
N ILE A 141 -16.07 14.11 3.19
CA ILE A 141 -15.65 13.71 4.52
C ILE A 141 -14.55 14.64 4.99
N GLU A 142 -14.77 15.34 6.09
CA GLU A 142 -13.73 16.16 6.74
C GLU A 142 -12.74 15.29 7.48
N ILE A 143 -11.46 15.56 7.31
CA ILE A 143 -10.36 14.79 7.87
C ILE A 143 -9.68 15.59 8.99
N PRO A 144 -9.51 15.01 10.19
CA PRO A 144 -8.76 15.65 11.26
C PRO A 144 -7.28 15.90 10.89
N GLU A 145 -6.73 17.03 11.34
CA GLU A 145 -5.33 17.40 11.08
C GLU A 145 -4.31 16.37 11.64
N ASP A 146 -4.70 15.62 12.66
CA ASP A 146 -3.85 14.65 13.34
C ASP A 146 -3.99 13.21 12.80
N ILE A 147 -4.72 13.00 11.70
CA ILE A 147 -4.99 11.65 11.15
C ILE A 147 -3.71 10.84 10.93
N GLY A 148 -2.66 11.46 10.41
CA GLY A 148 -1.36 10.81 10.20
C GLY A 148 -0.72 10.31 11.50
N THR A 149 -0.86 11.08 12.58
CA THR A 149 -0.39 10.70 13.92
C THR A 149 -1.22 9.54 14.47
N VAL A 150 -2.55 9.59 14.33
CA VAL A 150 -3.46 8.51 14.76
C VAL A 150 -3.14 7.22 14.02
N MET A 151 -2.90 7.29 12.70
CA MET A 151 -2.48 6.14 11.90
C MET A 151 -1.13 5.57 12.37
N PHE A 152 -0.17 6.44 12.66
CA PHE A 152 1.15 6.02 13.15
C PHE A 152 1.07 5.33 14.53
N GLU A 153 0.36 5.93 15.48
CA GLU A 153 0.20 5.39 16.83
C GLU A 153 -0.56 4.06 16.86
N SER A 154 -1.55 3.89 15.97
CA SER A 154 -2.28 2.63 15.81
C SER A 154 -1.48 1.53 15.11
N GLY A 155 -0.34 1.87 14.46
CA GLY A 155 0.43 0.97 13.60
C GLY A 155 -0.26 0.64 12.26
N LEU A 156 -1.37 1.31 11.93
CA LEU A 156 -2.16 1.05 10.74
C LEU A 156 -1.93 2.13 9.67
N MET A 157 -0.94 1.90 8.82
CA MET A 157 -0.57 2.85 7.75
C MET A 157 -1.40 2.71 6.47
N ARG A 158 -2.28 1.72 6.38
CA ARG A 158 -3.11 1.44 5.21
C ARG A 158 -4.55 1.13 5.62
N PRO A 159 -5.33 2.16 5.98
CA PRO A 159 -6.72 1.97 6.37
C PRO A 159 -7.66 1.60 5.21
N PHE A 160 -7.23 1.78 3.95
CA PHE A 160 -8.00 1.44 2.76
C PHE A 160 -7.31 0.32 2.00
N ASN A 161 -8.01 -0.80 1.82
CA ASN A 161 -7.57 -1.93 1.00
C ASN A 161 -8.65 -2.23 -0.05
N PRO A 162 -8.31 -2.80 -1.22
CA PRO A 162 -9.31 -3.26 -2.16
C PRO A 162 -10.29 -4.22 -1.49
N LEU A 163 -11.59 -3.94 -1.62
CA LEU A 163 -12.63 -4.75 -0.99
C LEU A 163 -12.69 -6.14 -1.66
N VAL A 164 -12.62 -7.19 -0.82
CA VAL A 164 -12.83 -8.56 -1.26
C VAL A 164 -14.29 -8.92 -1.10
N GLU A 165 -15.00 -9.02 -2.22
CA GLU A 165 -16.42 -9.36 -2.23
C GLU A 165 -16.64 -10.78 -1.70
N PRO A 166 -17.74 -11.05 -0.98
CA PRO A 166 -18.05 -12.35 -0.42
C PRO A 166 -18.62 -13.30 -1.49
N ILE A 167 -17.84 -13.56 -2.56
CA ILE A 167 -18.19 -14.43 -3.67
C ILE A 167 -17.41 -15.75 -3.55
N ILE A 168 -18.12 -16.85 -3.65
CA ILE A 168 -17.53 -18.19 -3.58
C ILE A 168 -16.78 -18.49 -4.88
N ASP A 169 -15.47 -18.77 -4.78
CA ASP A 169 -14.62 -19.20 -5.88
C ASP A 169 -14.65 -20.71 -6.07
N SER A 170 -14.41 -21.46 -4.98
CA SER A 170 -14.42 -22.92 -5.03
C SER A 170 -15.02 -23.52 -3.77
N ILE A 171 -15.45 -24.76 -3.89
CA ILE A 171 -16.10 -25.52 -2.82
C ILE A 171 -15.33 -26.82 -2.63
N VAL A 172 -15.00 -27.12 -1.38
CA VAL A 172 -14.29 -28.34 -1.01
C VAL A 172 -15.25 -29.53 -1.14
N PRO A 173 -14.88 -30.62 -1.84
CA PRO A 173 -15.70 -31.83 -1.94
C PRO A 173 -16.05 -32.40 -0.57
N SER A 174 -17.29 -32.89 -0.45
CA SER A 174 -17.87 -33.46 0.78
C SER A 174 -17.94 -32.48 1.97
N SER A 175 -17.81 -31.17 1.71
CA SER A 175 -17.94 -30.13 2.72
C SER A 175 -19.41 -29.82 3.06
N PRO A 176 -19.66 -29.14 4.21
CA PRO A 176 -20.99 -28.62 4.53
C PRO A 176 -21.57 -27.72 3.45
N ALA A 177 -20.76 -26.91 2.77
CA ALA A 177 -21.19 -26.04 1.69
C ALA A 177 -21.64 -26.82 0.45
N GLU A 178 -20.91 -27.87 0.04
CA GLU A 178 -21.29 -28.72 -1.08
C GLU A 178 -22.61 -29.44 -0.77
N ASN A 179 -22.72 -30.03 0.44
CA ASN A 179 -23.93 -30.74 0.87
C ASN A 179 -25.16 -29.82 0.94
N ALA A 180 -24.98 -28.53 1.20
CA ALA A 180 -26.04 -27.52 1.17
C ALA A 180 -26.40 -27.07 -0.25
N GLY A 181 -25.59 -27.44 -1.26
CA GLY A 181 -25.81 -27.10 -2.67
C GLY A 181 -25.37 -25.69 -3.05
N PHE A 182 -24.37 -25.14 -2.36
CA PHE A 182 -23.70 -23.91 -2.80
C PHE A 182 -22.94 -24.14 -4.09
N GLN A 183 -22.68 -23.07 -4.83
CA GLN A 183 -22.00 -23.13 -6.13
C GLN A 183 -20.96 -22.02 -6.24
N THR A 184 -19.96 -22.24 -7.06
CA THR A 184 -19.04 -21.20 -7.50
C THR A 184 -19.81 -20.04 -8.12
N GLY A 185 -19.47 -18.81 -7.74
CA GLY A 185 -20.16 -17.59 -8.15
C GLY A 185 -21.32 -17.16 -7.24
N ASP A 186 -21.70 -17.96 -6.23
CA ASP A 186 -22.66 -17.53 -5.22
C ASP A 186 -22.07 -16.35 -4.44
N ARG A 187 -22.83 -15.25 -4.33
CA ARG A 187 -22.49 -14.12 -3.45
C ARG A 187 -23.18 -14.31 -2.11
N ILE A 188 -22.43 -14.38 -1.04
CA ILE A 188 -22.98 -14.41 0.32
C ILE A 188 -23.54 -13.02 0.64
N VAL A 189 -24.83 -12.94 1.00
CA VAL A 189 -25.53 -11.68 1.31
C VAL A 189 -25.82 -11.52 2.77
N SER A 190 -26.08 -12.62 3.50
CA SER A 190 -26.26 -12.53 4.95
C SER A 190 -25.89 -13.83 5.66
N VAL A 191 -25.56 -13.70 6.95
CA VAL A 191 -25.32 -14.81 7.88
C VAL A 191 -26.18 -14.59 9.12
N ASN A 192 -27.09 -15.52 9.43
CA ASN A 192 -28.04 -15.42 10.53
C ASN A 192 -28.84 -14.08 10.52
N GLY A 193 -29.11 -13.53 9.32
CA GLY A 193 -29.83 -12.27 9.13
C GLY A 193 -28.96 -11.01 9.26
N ASN A 194 -27.65 -11.14 9.51
CA ASN A 194 -26.72 -10.02 9.46
C ASN A 194 -26.18 -9.89 8.05
N ASP A 195 -26.23 -8.70 7.49
CA ASP A 195 -25.74 -8.42 6.15
C ASP A 195 -24.23 -8.59 6.07
N ILE A 196 -23.75 -9.16 4.95
CA ILE A 196 -22.34 -9.39 4.65
C ILE A 196 -21.96 -8.52 3.45
N VAL A 197 -21.08 -7.56 3.67
CA VAL A 197 -20.57 -6.65 2.62
C VAL A 197 -19.25 -7.14 2.05
N LYS A 198 -18.37 -7.67 2.89
CA LYS A 198 -17.03 -8.13 2.53
C LYS A 198 -16.77 -9.54 3.05
N TRP A 199 -15.76 -10.21 2.45
CA TRP A 199 -15.38 -11.56 2.86
C TRP A 199 -14.94 -11.65 4.32
N GLN A 200 -14.30 -10.61 4.82
CA GLN A 200 -13.84 -10.54 6.22
C GLN A 200 -15.02 -10.68 7.19
N ASP A 201 -16.12 -9.95 6.95
CA ASP A 201 -17.33 -10.04 7.80
C ASP A 201 -17.84 -11.48 7.86
N PHE A 202 -17.89 -12.17 6.71
CA PHE A 202 -18.30 -13.57 6.66
C PHE A 202 -17.42 -14.46 7.52
N THR A 203 -16.10 -14.33 7.40
CA THR A 203 -15.16 -15.17 8.17
C THR A 203 -15.23 -14.90 9.66
N GLU A 204 -15.41 -13.64 10.05
CA GLU A 204 -15.59 -13.25 11.44
C GLU A 204 -16.88 -13.81 12.04
N PHE A 205 -18.01 -13.70 11.32
CA PHE A 205 -19.28 -14.28 11.76
C PHE A 205 -19.21 -15.80 11.92
N ILE A 206 -18.59 -16.49 10.99
CA ILE A 206 -18.41 -17.95 11.06
C ILE A 206 -17.51 -18.34 12.22
N SER A 207 -16.40 -17.63 12.43
CA SER A 207 -15.45 -17.89 13.51
C SER A 207 -16.03 -17.61 14.89
N ALA A 208 -16.82 -16.55 15.04
CA ALA A 208 -17.47 -16.16 16.28
C ALA A 208 -18.73 -16.99 16.59
N ASN A 209 -19.27 -17.72 15.60
CA ASN A 209 -20.50 -18.50 15.79
C ASN A 209 -20.33 -19.62 16.82
N THR A 210 -21.23 -19.70 17.78
CA THR A 210 -21.28 -20.73 18.82
C THR A 210 -22.37 -21.79 18.60
N SER A 211 -23.24 -21.55 17.62
CA SER A 211 -24.33 -22.47 17.29
C SER A 211 -23.85 -23.59 16.38
N ALA A 212 -24.44 -24.78 16.53
CA ALA A 212 -24.15 -25.94 15.69
C ALA A 212 -24.56 -25.72 14.20
N ASN A 213 -25.46 -24.79 13.94
CA ASN A 213 -25.95 -24.48 12.62
C ASN A 213 -25.92 -22.97 12.36
N VAL A 214 -25.71 -22.61 11.11
CA VAL A 214 -25.71 -21.22 10.61
C VAL A 214 -26.63 -21.14 9.40
N ASN A 215 -27.47 -20.11 9.37
CA ASN A 215 -28.28 -19.78 8.20
C ASN A 215 -27.49 -18.82 7.30
N ILE A 216 -27.11 -19.29 6.10
CA ILE A 216 -26.38 -18.50 5.11
C ILE A 216 -27.31 -18.23 3.94
N THR A 217 -27.44 -16.97 3.59
CA THR A 217 -28.19 -16.53 2.42
C THR A 217 -27.21 -16.09 1.34
N VAL A 218 -27.41 -16.61 0.13
CA VAL A 218 -26.61 -16.26 -1.05
C VAL A 218 -27.49 -15.71 -2.14
N SER A 219 -26.91 -14.86 -3.00
CA SER A 219 -27.49 -14.44 -4.26
C SER A 219 -26.85 -15.22 -5.40
N ARG A 220 -27.65 -15.92 -6.18
CA ARG A 220 -27.26 -16.68 -7.38
C ARG A 220 -28.11 -16.24 -8.56
N ASN A 221 -27.52 -15.66 -9.59
CA ASN A 221 -28.25 -15.16 -10.78
C ASN A 221 -29.43 -14.23 -10.43
N ARG A 222 -29.33 -13.42 -9.37
CA ARG A 222 -30.35 -12.54 -8.76
C ARG A 222 -31.41 -13.25 -7.91
N ASP A 223 -31.39 -14.58 -7.81
CA ASP A 223 -32.25 -15.31 -6.89
C ASP A 223 -31.61 -15.35 -5.50
N ILE A 224 -32.43 -15.20 -4.47
CA ILE A 224 -32.02 -15.27 -3.07
C ILE A 224 -32.27 -16.68 -2.52
N ILE A 225 -31.22 -17.34 -2.10
CA ILE A 225 -31.25 -18.73 -1.63
C ILE A 225 -30.72 -18.78 -0.21
N SER A 226 -31.54 -19.21 0.76
CA SER A 226 -31.14 -19.43 2.15
C SER A 226 -30.96 -20.90 2.44
N LYS A 227 -29.87 -21.23 3.14
CA LYS A 227 -29.55 -22.61 3.55
C LYS A 227 -29.05 -22.63 4.99
N ILE A 228 -29.50 -23.63 5.73
CA ILE A 228 -29.00 -23.91 7.07
C ILE A 228 -27.85 -24.91 6.93
N ILE A 229 -26.68 -24.58 7.43
CA ILE A 229 -25.45 -25.35 7.30
C ILE A 229 -24.97 -25.76 8.68
N PRO A 230 -24.65 -27.03 8.92
CA PRO A 230 -23.97 -27.44 10.13
C PRO A 230 -22.54 -26.92 10.13
N ILE A 231 -22.09 -26.37 11.27
CA ILE A 231 -20.72 -25.94 11.48
C ILE A 231 -20.06 -26.84 12.52
N GLY A 232 -18.95 -27.46 12.12
CA GLY A 232 -18.12 -28.27 13.00
C GLY A 232 -17.28 -27.40 13.97
N GLU A 233 -16.52 -28.07 14.83
CA GLU A 233 -15.61 -27.44 15.78
C GLU A 233 -14.51 -26.61 15.08
N ASP A 234 -14.12 -26.99 13.87
CA ASP A 234 -13.13 -26.32 13.03
C ASP A 234 -13.60 -24.99 12.43
N LYS A 235 -14.88 -24.64 12.63
CA LYS A 235 -15.50 -23.41 12.10
C LYS A 235 -15.35 -23.21 10.60
N LYS A 236 -15.34 -24.32 9.84
CA LYS A 236 -15.19 -24.29 8.38
C LYS A 236 -16.41 -24.84 7.68
N ILE A 237 -16.84 -24.18 6.63
CA ILE A 237 -17.93 -24.65 5.77
C ILE A 237 -17.43 -25.23 4.44
N GLY A 238 -16.13 -25.04 4.13
CA GLY A 238 -15.50 -25.60 2.93
C GLY A 238 -15.70 -24.76 1.66
N VAL A 239 -15.58 -23.45 1.77
CA VAL A 239 -15.58 -22.51 0.61
C VAL A 239 -14.29 -21.70 0.59
N SER A 240 -13.86 -21.30 -0.60
CA SER A 240 -12.83 -20.27 -0.80
C SER A 240 -13.44 -19.01 -1.43
N VAL A 241 -12.78 -17.88 -1.20
CA VAL A 241 -13.20 -16.59 -1.74
C VAL A 241 -12.64 -16.36 -3.14
N MET A 242 -13.44 -15.74 -3.99
CA MET A 242 -12.97 -15.21 -5.26
C MET A 242 -12.20 -13.90 -5.01
N LEU A 243 -10.89 -13.93 -5.23
CA LEU A 243 -10.07 -12.73 -5.11
C LEU A 243 -10.37 -11.78 -6.28
N PRO A 244 -10.42 -10.47 -6.04
CA PRO A 244 -10.63 -9.49 -7.09
C PRO A 244 -9.48 -9.55 -8.10
N LYS A 245 -9.83 -9.64 -9.38
CA LYS A 245 -8.84 -9.53 -10.46
C LYS A 245 -8.56 -8.05 -10.69
N ILE A 246 -7.54 -7.54 -10.00
CA ILE A 246 -7.10 -6.16 -10.11
C ILE A 246 -6.09 -6.07 -11.26
N GLU A 247 -6.48 -5.45 -12.37
CA GLU A 247 -5.61 -5.18 -13.50
C GLU A 247 -5.29 -3.68 -13.51
N PRO A 248 -4.07 -3.28 -13.06
CA PRO A 248 -3.69 -1.87 -13.05
C PRO A 248 -3.69 -1.27 -14.44
N THR A 249 -4.04 -0.01 -14.55
CA THR A 249 -3.98 0.74 -15.80
C THR A 249 -2.55 1.22 -16.04
N GLU A 250 -2.00 0.90 -17.20
CA GLU A 250 -0.69 1.43 -17.62
C GLU A 250 -0.85 2.85 -18.14
N VAL A 251 -0.14 3.79 -17.52
CA VAL A 251 -0.05 5.17 -18.01
C VAL A 251 1.14 5.30 -18.96
N LYS A 252 0.84 5.65 -20.22
CA LYS A 252 1.86 5.91 -21.23
C LYS A 252 2.16 7.39 -21.28
N TYR A 253 3.31 7.76 -20.81
CA TYR A 253 3.80 9.14 -20.84
C TYR A 253 4.56 9.45 -22.14
N SER A 254 4.47 10.69 -22.59
CA SER A 254 5.39 11.26 -23.57
C SER A 254 6.81 11.40 -22.98
N LEU A 255 7.83 11.66 -23.77
CA LEU A 255 9.23 11.71 -23.30
C LEU A 255 9.47 12.80 -22.25
N ASP A 256 8.84 13.96 -22.41
CA ASP A 256 8.88 15.08 -21.48
C ASP A 256 8.14 14.79 -20.17
N GLU A 257 6.95 14.21 -20.26
CA GLU A 257 6.18 13.77 -19.09
C GLU A 257 6.93 12.72 -18.26
N ARG A 258 7.66 11.78 -18.90
CA ARG A 258 8.47 10.76 -18.18
C ARG A 258 9.58 11.38 -17.32
N LEU A 259 10.19 12.46 -17.76
CA LEU A 259 11.20 13.16 -16.97
C LEU A 259 10.59 13.84 -15.75
N ILE A 260 9.43 14.46 -15.91
CA ILE A 260 8.69 15.12 -14.82
C ILE A 260 8.21 14.09 -13.82
N GLU A 261 7.51 13.04 -14.26
CA GLU A 261 6.98 11.97 -13.39
C GLU A 261 8.09 11.20 -12.65
N GLY A 262 9.19 10.87 -13.35
CA GLY A 262 10.33 10.22 -12.70
C GLY A 262 10.95 11.08 -11.59
N SER A 263 10.95 12.38 -11.75
CA SER A 263 11.39 13.34 -10.72
C SER A 263 10.41 13.41 -9.55
N ILE A 264 9.10 13.40 -9.82
CA ILE A 264 8.04 13.39 -8.80
C ILE A 264 8.11 12.09 -7.98
N ILE A 265 8.24 10.93 -8.63
CA ILE A 265 8.37 9.64 -7.95
C ILE A 265 9.63 9.62 -7.06
N GLY A 266 10.74 10.18 -7.55
CA GLY A 266 11.98 10.29 -6.77
C GLY A 266 11.88 11.23 -5.56
N TYR A 267 10.94 12.20 -5.58
CA TYR A 267 10.68 13.10 -4.45
C TYR A 267 9.81 12.45 -3.37
N TRP A 268 8.91 11.51 -3.74
CA TRP A 268 8.03 10.78 -2.82
C TRP A 268 8.75 9.61 -2.15
#